data_3757730958e043b6fbdbdb90d3213640
#
_entry.id   3757730958e043b6fbdbdb90d3213640
#
_cell.length_a   1.000
_cell.length_b   1.000
_cell.length_c   1.000
_cell.angle_alpha   90.00
_cell.angle_beta   90.00
_cell.angle_gamma   90.00
#
_symmetry.space_group_name_H-M   'P 1'
#
loop_
_entity.id
_entity.type
_entity.pdbx_description
1 polymer ?
#
loop_
_entity_poly.entity_id
_entity_poly.type
_entity_poly.pdbx_seq_one_letter_code
_entity_poly.pdbx_strand_id
1 'polypeptide(L)'
;MLKGISPLFSPELLAAIYRMGHGDEIVFADAHFPGHSTNKQVIRADGLQIEDLLDAILPLFALDNYVDDPVVMMDCVPGDTPDPAVAKGYRAVIDTYAPETPPLQFIERFAFYDRAQAAYAVVMTGDTRKYANIILKKGVS
;
A
#
# COMPACT_ATOMS: atom_id res chain seq x y z
N MET A 1 -6.18 1.54 23.86
CA MET A 1 -6.60 1.77 22.44
C MET A 1 -6.94 3.23 22.26
N LEU A 2 -6.56 3.79 21.13
CA LEU A 2 -6.93 5.17 20.76
C LEU A 2 -8.33 5.19 20.16
N LYS A 3 -9.15 6.15 20.59
CA LYS A 3 -10.46 6.36 19.97
C LYS A 3 -10.29 6.95 18.58
N GLY A 4 -11.10 6.49 17.63
CA GLY A 4 -11.05 6.96 16.24
C GLY A 4 -9.91 6.38 15.40
N ILE A 5 -9.07 5.54 15.96
CA ILE A 5 -7.99 4.83 15.27
C ILE A 5 -8.36 3.35 15.22
N SER A 6 -8.24 2.76 14.03
CA SER A 6 -8.51 1.34 13.85
C SER A 6 -7.61 0.48 14.75
N PRO A 7 -8.14 -0.58 15.38
CA PRO A 7 -7.33 -1.51 16.16
C PRO A 7 -6.35 -2.32 15.31
N LEU A 8 -6.43 -2.24 13.99
CA LEU A 8 -5.48 -2.91 13.10
C LEU A 8 -4.12 -2.21 13.07
N PHE A 9 -4.03 -0.97 13.53
CA PHE A 9 -2.75 -0.26 13.62
C PHE A 9 -1.86 -0.87 14.69
N SER A 10 -0.64 -1.24 14.29
CA SER A 10 0.45 -1.37 15.26
C SER A 10 1.00 0.02 15.59
N PRO A 11 1.68 0.19 16.74
CA PRO A 11 2.37 1.44 17.04
C PRO A 11 3.37 1.83 15.95
N GLU A 12 4.08 0.85 15.40
CA GLU A 12 5.07 1.05 14.34
C GLU A 12 4.43 1.59 13.07
N LEU A 13 3.29 1.04 12.65
CA LEU A 13 2.57 1.50 11.46
C LEU A 13 2.04 2.92 11.65
N LEU A 14 1.45 3.21 12.79
CA LEU A 14 0.95 4.55 13.09
C LEU A 14 2.08 5.57 13.11
N ALA A 15 3.20 5.24 13.74
CA ALA A 15 4.39 6.09 13.76
C ALA A 15 4.93 6.33 12.35
N ALA A 16 4.98 5.29 11.51
CA ALA A 16 5.47 5.40 10.14
C ALA A 16 4.63 6.39 9.33
N ILE A 17 3.32 6.23 9.30
CA ILE A 17 2.47 7.14 8.52
C ILE A 17 2.46 8.56 9.07
N TYR A 18 2.68 8.73 10.38
CA TYR A 18 2.81 10.06 10.99
C TYR A 18 4.13 10.73 10.57
N ARG A 19 5.23 9.98 10.50
CA ARG A 19 6.55 10.50 10.12
C ARG A 19 6.72 10.76 8.63
N MET A 20 5.96 10.07 7.80
CA MET A 20 6.03 10.27 6.35
C MET A 20 5.67 11.69 5.97
N GLY A 21 6.46 12.27 5.07
CA GLY A 21 6.20 13.57 4.48
C GLY A 21 5.54 13.48 3.12
N HIS A 22 5.25 14.64 2.51
CA HIS A 22 4.69 14.73 1.18
C HIS A 22 5.61 14.05 0.15
N GLY A 23 5.07 13.15 -0.63
CA GLY A 23 5.80 12.41 -1.65
C GLY A 23 6.44 11.13 -1.17
N ASP A 24 6.50 10.88 0.13
CA ASP A 24 6.96 9.59 0.64
C ASP A 24 5.97 8.48 0.29
N GLU A 25 6.50 7.28 0.04
CA GLU A 25 5.69 6.13 -0.33
C GLU A 25 5.75 5.05 0.75
N ILE A 26 4.65 4.32 0.89
CA ILE A 26 4.56 3.13 1.74
C ILE A 26 4.01 1.96 0.92
N VAL A 27 4.63 0.80 1.09
CA VAL A 27 4.24 -0.43 0.39
C VAL A 27 3.44 -1.32 1.32
N PHE A 28 2.29 -1.79 0.86
CA PHE A 28 1.57 -2.89 1.50
C PHE A 28 1.79 -4.12 0.64
N ALA A 29 2.53 -5.07 1.19
CA ALA A 29 3.03 -6.23 0.45
C ALA A 29 2.29 -7.50 0.85
N ASP A 30 2.05 -8.36 -0.15
CA ASP A 30 1.52 -9.68 0.11
C ASP A 30 2.57 -10.56 0.85
N ALA A 31 2.12 -11.72 1.33
CA ALA A 31 2.96 -12.60 2.15
C ALA A 31 4.16 -13.20 1.39
N HIS A 32 4.18 -13.12 0.06
CA HIS A 32 5.25 -13.66 -0.77
C HIS A 32 6.30 -12.62 -1.13
N PHE A 33 6.03 -11.35 -0.87
CA PHE A 33 6.91 -10.25 -1.25
C PHE A 33 8.22 -10.32 -0.45
N PRO A 34 9.38 -10.07 -1.09
CA PRO A 34 10.68 -10.10 -0.41
C PRO A 34 10.96 -8.78 0.35
N GLY A 35 10.11 -8.46 1.33
CA GLY A 35 10.14 -7.17 2.03
C GLY A 35 11.45 -6.88 2.73
N HIS A 36 11.95 -7.84 3.51
CA HIS A 36 13.19 -7.65 4.27
C HIS A 36 14.44 -7.55 3.38
N SER A 37 14.40 -8.17 2.18
CA SER A 37 15.49 -8.05 1.21
C SER A 37 15.42 -6.73 0.42
N THR A 38 14.26 -6.08 0.39
CA THR A 38 14.01 -4.93 -0.45
C THR A 38 14.18 -3.61 0.30
N ASN A 39 13.77 -3.54 1.56
CA ASN A 39 13.78 -2.31 2.34
C ASN A 39 14.29 -2.56 3.76
N LYS A 40 14.97 -1.57 4.32
CA LYS A 40 15.48 -1.64 5.70
C LYS A 40 14.38 -1.46 6.74
N GLN A 41 13.32 -0.74 6.39
CA GLN A 41 12.18 -0.50 7.28
C GLN A 41 11.03 -1.42 6.89
N VAL A 42 10.90 -2.51 7.62
CA VAL A 42 9.80 -3.46 7.43
C VAL A 42 8.94 -3.45 8.69
N ILE A 43 7.65 -3.27 8.47
CA ILE A 43 6.63 -3.33 9.53
C ILE A 43 5.85 -4.61 9.32
N ARG A 44 5.84 -5.49 10.33
CA ARG A 44 5.08 -6.74 10.24
C ARG A 44 3.61 -6.51 10.58
N ALA A 45 2.75 -7.05 9.73
CA ALA A 45 1.30 -7.06 9.89
C ALA A 45 0.74 -8.44 9.55
N ASP A 46 1.42 -9.47 10.06
CA ASP A 46 1.06 -10.86 9.80
C ASP A 46 -0.39 -11.13 10.21
N GLY A 47 -1.09 -11.90 9.41
CA GLY A 47 -2.48 -12.24 9.65
C GLY A 47 -3.49 -11.18 9.21
N LEU A 48 -3.07 -10.01 8.76
CA LEU A 48 -3.95 -8.95 8.26
C LEU A 48 -3.97 -8.94 6.74
N GLN A 49 -5.13 -8.60 6.17
CA GLN A 49 -5.31 -8.44 4.74
C GLN A 49 -5.02 -7.00 4.32
N ILE A 50 -4.55 -6.81 3.10
CA ILE A 50 -4.20 -5.48 2.60
C ILE A 50 -5.44 -4.58 2.54
N GLU A 51 -6.57 -5.08 2.05
CA GLU A 51 -7.81 -4.28 2.00
C GLU A 51 -8.21 -3.73 3.37
N ASP A 52 -8.11 -4.54 4.40
CA ASP A 52 -8.47 -4.13 5.77
C ASP A 52 -7.51 -3.04 6.27
N LEU A 53 -6.23 -3.16 5.94
CA LEU A 53 -5.23 -2.13 6.28
C LEU A 53 -5.45 -0.83 5.51
N LEU A 54 -5.81 -0.90 4.23
CA LEU A 54 -6.18 0.28 3.44
C LEU A 54 -7.38 0.99 4.05
N ASP A 55 -8.40 0.24 4.45
CA ASP A 55 -9.59 0.78 5.12
C ASP A 55 -9.24 1.45 6.45
N ALA A 56 -8.27 0.93 7.17
CA ALA A 56 -7.78 1.51 8.42
C ALA A 56 -6.95 2.77 8.21
N ILE A 57 -6.14 2.81 7.15
CA ILE A 57 -5.16 3.87 6.90
C ILE A 57 -5.77 5.09 6.20
N LEU A 58 -6.58 4.88 5.18
CA LEU A 58 -7.03 5.97 4.31
C LEU A 58 -7.83 7.07 5.02
N PRO A 59 -8.56 6.83 6.11
CA PRO A 59 -9.12 7.92 6.91
C PRO A 59 -8.08 8.89 7.50
N LEU A 60 -6.83 8.43 7.63
CA LEU A 60 -5.74 9.20 8.25
C LEU A 60 -4.67 9.63 7.24
N PHE A 61 -4.75 9.16 6.00
CA PHE A 61 -3.66 9.26 5.03
C PHE A 61 -4.17 9.93 3.76
N ALA A 62 -3.72 11.16 3.52
CA ALA A 62 -4.03 11.85 2.28
C ALA A 62 -3.19 11.24 1.15
N LEU A 63 -3.84 10.83 0.07
CA LEU A 63 -3.14 10.43 -1.15
C LEU A 63 -2.68 11.68 -1.92
N ASP A 64 -1.49 11.59 -2.53
CA ASP A 64 -0.92 12.70 -3.27
C ASP A 64 -1.79 13.03 -4.50
N ASN A 65 -2.16 14.30 -4.63
CA ASN A 65 -2.95 14.80 -5.75
C ASN A 65 -2.14 15.65 -6.75
N TYR A 66 -0.83 15.70 -6.58
CA TYR A 66 0.08 16.41 -7.49
C TYR A 66 0.65 15.51 -8.57
N VAL A 67 0.39 14.21 -8.51
CA VAL A 67 0.89 13.21 -9.46
C VAL A 67 -0.27 12.38 -10.01
N ASP A 68 -0.04 11.73 -11.16
CA ASP A 68 -1.05 10.87 -11.80
C ASP A 68 -1.05 9.45 -11.24
N ASP A 69 -0.05 9.09 -10.45
CA ASP A 69 0.18 7.73 -9.94
C ASP A 69 0.37 7.67 -8.42
N PRO A 70 -0.54 8.25 -7.63
CA PRO A 70 -0.42 8.16 -6.17
C PRO A 70 -0.66 6.77 -5.63
N VAL A 71 -1.23 5.88 -6.43
CA VAL A 71 -1.48 4.48 -6.09
C VAL A 71 -0.99 3.60 -7.22
N VAL A 72 -0.07 2.70 -6.91
CA VAL A 72 0.59 1.85 -7.91
C VAL A 72 0.56 0.40 -7.44
N MET A 73 0.27 -0.50 -8.37
CA MET A 73 0.32 -1.94 -8.16
C MET A 73 1.36 -2.59 -9.08
N MET A 74 1.81 -3.78 -8.70
CA MET A 74 2.67 -4.60 -9.54
C MET A 74 1.85 -5.28 -10.63
N ASP A 75 2.29 -5.13 -11.87
CA ASP A 75 1.69 -5.84 -13.00
C ASP A 75 2.11 -7.32 -12.99
N CYS A 76 1.30 -8.16 -13.62
CA CYS A 76 1.63 -9.57 -13.79
C CYS A 76 2.82 -9.74 -14.72
N VAL A 77 3.62 -10.77 -14.44
CA VAL A 77 4.64 -11.19 -15.40
C VAL A 77 3.96 -11.79 -16.64
N PRO A 78 4.63 -11.72 -17.82
CA PRO A 78 4.07 -12.33 -19.04
C PRO A 78 3.73 -13.80 -18.82
N GLY A 79 2.55 -14.21 -19.27
CA GLY A 79 2.05 -15.57 -19.15
C GLY A 79 1.25 -15.86 -17.87
N ASP A 80 1.22 -14.94 -16.92
CA ASP A 80 0.39 -15.02 -15.73
C ASP A 80 -0.90 -14.20 -15.89
N THR A 81 -1.90 -14.47 -15.08
CA THR A 81 -3.20 -13.80 -15.12
C THR A 81 -3.51 -13.18 -13.77
N PRO A 82 -3.81 -11.86 -13.70
CA PRO A 82 -4.21 -11.24 -12.45
C PRO A 82 -5.61 -11.66 -12.03
N ASP A 83 -5.85 -11.70 -10.73
CA ASP A 83 -7.22 -11.75 -10.21
C ASP A 83 -7.77 -10.32 -10.18
N PRO A 84 -8.76 -9.99 -11.04
CA PRO A 84 -9.28 -8.62 -11.11
C PRO A 84 -9.98 -8.18 -9.82
N ALA A 85 -10.37 -9.11 -8.96
CA ALA A 85 -11.03 -8.80 -7.69
C ALA A 85 -10.08 -8.05 -6.73
N VAL A 86 -8.77 -8.25 -6.82
CA VAL A 86 -7.78 -7.58 -5.96
C VAL A 86 -7.80 -6.07 -6.21
N ALA A 87 -7.54 -5.65 -7.44
CA ALA A 87 -7.51 -4.22 -7.78
C ALA A 87 -8.88 -3.57 -7.60
N LYS A 88 -9.97 -4.26 -7.93
CA LYS A 88 -11.33 -3.76 -7.72
C LYS A 88 -11.63 -3.53 -6.24
N GLY A 89 -11.20 -4.45 -5.38
CA GLY A 89 -11.35 -4.32 -3.93
C GLY A 89 -10.60 -3.12 -3.39
N TYR A 90 -9.35 -2.92 -3.82
CA TYR A 90 -8.57 -1.75 -3.43
C TYR A 90 -9.21 -0.45 -3.92
N ARG A 91 -9.68 -0.43 -5.17
CA ARG A 91 -10.35 0.74 -5.73
C ARG A 91 -11.62 1.08 -4.95
N ALA A 92 -12.39 0.10 -4.55
CA ALA A 92 -13.59 0.30 -3.74
C ALA A 92 -13.29 0.98 -2.40
N VAL A 93 -12.22 0.55 -1.73
CA VAL A 93 -11.76 1.17 -0.48
C VAL A 93 -11.32 2.62 -0.73
N ILE A 94 -10.52 2.85 -1.77
CA ILE A 94 -10.04 4.18 -2.13
C ILE A 94 -11.24 5.10 -2.43
N ASP A 95 -12.23 4.63 -3.18
CA ASP A 95 -13.42 5.42 -3.52
C ASP A 95 -14.23 5.82 -2.30
N THR A 96 -14.17 5.04 -1.22
CA THR A 96 -14.85 5.37 0.03
C THR A 96 -14.25 6.64 0.68
N TYR A 97 -12.94 6.83 0.58
CA TYR A 97 -12.23 7.90 1.30
C TYR A 97 -11.66 8.99 0.38
N ALA A 98 -11.31 8.64 -0.84
CA ALA A 98 -10.66 9.53 -1.80
C ALA A 98 -11.10 9.22 -3.24
N PRO A 99 -12.40 9.42 -3.57
CA PRO A 99 -12.94 9.03 -4.88
C PRO A 99 -12.33 9.79 -6.05
N GLU A 100 -11.72 10.96 -5.80
CA GLU A 100 -11.03 11.77 -6.81
C GLU A 100 -9.67 11.20 -7.23
N THR A 101 -9.19 10.14 -6.56
CA THR A 101 -7.91 9.53 -6.89
C THR A 101 -7.91 9.00 -8.33
N PRO A 102 -6.85 9.28 -9.12
CA PRO A 102 -6.72 8.74 -10.47
C PRO A 102 -6.79 7.21 -10.50
N PRO A 103 -7.03 6.61 -11.68
CA PRO A 103 -7.00 5.15 -11.82
C PRO A 103 -5.69 4.54 -11.29
N LEU A 104 -5.78 3.35 -10.70
CA LEU A 104 -4.61 2.61 -10.24
C LEU A 104 -3.66 2.38 -11.42
N GLN A 105 -2.37 2.66 -11.22
CA GLN A 105 -1.35 2.39 -12.21
C GLN A 105 -0.72 1.02 -11.93
N PHE A 106 -0.40 0.30 -12.99
CA PHE A 106 0.28 -0.99 -12.92
C PHE A 106 1.66 -0.84 -13.53
N ILE A 107 2.69 -1.18 -12.77
CA ILE A 107 4.07 -1.08 -13.23
C ILE A 107 4.73 -2.46 -13.25
N GLU A 108 5.74 -2.60 -14.10
CA GLU A 108 6.50 -3.83 -14.24
C GLU A 108 7.17 -4.21 -12.92
N ARG A 109 7.37 -5.51 -12.70
CA ARG A 109 7.83 -6.09 -11.44
C ARG A 109 9.10 -5.43 -10.89
N PHE A 110 10.12 -5.27 -11.74
CA PHE A 110 11.39 -4.70 -11.27
C PHE A 110 11.30 -3.21 -10.99
N ALA A 111 10.49 -2.48 -11.75
CA ALA A 111 10.16 -1.09 -11.45
C ALA A 111 9.44 -0.97 -10.10
N PHE A 112 8.57 -1.92 -9.78
CA PHE A 112 7.91 -1.98 -8.48
C PHE A 112 8.92 -2.23 -7.36
N TYR A 113 9.85 -3.16 -7.54
CA TYR A 113 10.91 -3.42 -6.55
C TYR A 113 11.79 -2.19 -6.33
N ASP A 114 12.14 -1.45 -7.38
CA ASP A 114 12.92 -0.23 -7.26
C ASP A 114 12.18 0.82 -6.43
N ARG A 115 10.89 1.01 -6.66
CA ARG A 115 10.08 1.93 -5.86
C ARG A 115 9.94 1.45 -4.41
N ALA A 116 9.76 0.16 -4.20
CA ALA A 116 9.67 -0.41 -2.87
C ALA A 116 10.97 -0.24 -2.08
N GLN A 117 12.10 -0.35 -2.75
CA GLN A 117 13.41 -0.13 -2.13
C GLN A 117 13.57 1.33 -1.67
N ALA A 118 13.07 2.28 -2.44
CA ALA A 118 13.13 3.70 -2.14
C ALA A 118 12.01 4.16 -1.20
N ALA A 119 11.00 3.35 -0.95
CA ALA A 119 9.87 3.69 -0.10
C ALA A 119 10.29 3.94 1.35
N TYR A 120 9.46 4.69 2.07
CA TYR A 120 9.67 4.93 3.50
C TYR A 120 9.66 3.63 4.30
N ALA A 121 8.73 2.74 3.99
CA ALA A 121 8.62 1.43 4.66
C ALA A 121 7.88 0.43 3.77
N VAL A 122 8.09 -0.85 4.06
CA VAL A 122 7.32 -1.97 3.51
C VAL A 122 6.55 -2.62 4.64
N VAL A 123 5.24 -2.69 4.51
CA VAL A 123 4.36 -3.39 5.44
C VAL A 123 4.13 -4.80 4.91
N MET A 124 4.67 -5.80 5.59
CA MET A 124 4.49 -7.20 5.26
C MET A 124 3.19 -7.70 5.87
N THR A 125 2.24 -8.09 5.04
CA THR A 125 0.92 -8.56 5.47
C THR A 125 0.78 -10.06 5.38
N GLY A 126 -0.35 -10.59 5.83
CA GLY A 126 -0.73 -11.99 5.66
C GLY A 126 -1.55 -12.26 4.40
N ASP A 127 -1.65 -11.31 3.50
CA ASP A 127 -2.40 -11.47 2.25
C ASP A 127 -1.67 -12.47 1.34
N THR A 128 -2.32 -13.57 1.00
CA THR A 128 -1.70 -14.64 0.20
C THR A 128 -2.05 -14.56 -1.29
N ARG A 129 -2.83 -13.56 -1.71
CA ARG A 129 -3.18 -13.39 -3.11
C ARG A 129 -1.95 -12.92 -3.90
N LYS A 130 -1.77 -13.46 -5.09
CA LYS A 130 -0.66 -13.07 -5.97
C LYS A 130 -0.86 -11.67 -6.50
N TYR A 131 0.24 -10.93 -6.66
CA TYR A 131 0.25 -9.56 -7.21
C TYR A 131 -0.66 -8.59 -6.42
N ALA A 132 -0.80 -8.84 -5.12
CA ALA A 132 -1.62 -7.99 -4.27
C ALA A 132 -0.89 -6.76 -3.74
N ASN A 133 0.40 -6.61 -4.04
CA ASN A 133 1.23 -5.51 -3.58
C ASN A 133 0.74 -4.16 -4.11
N ILE A 134 0.72 -3.17 -3.23
CA ILE A 134 0.25 -1.83 -3.56
C ILE A 134 1.14 -0.78 -2.87
N ILE A 135 1.43 0.30 -3.58
CA ILE A 135 2.20 1.44 -3.06
C ILE A 135 1.27 2.64 -3.00
N LEU A 136 1.27 3.32 -1.85
CA LEU A 136 0.58 4.59 -1.65
C LEU A 136 1.60 5.72 -1.51
N LYS A 137 1.37 6.83 -2.22
CA LYS A 137 2.16 8.06 -2.09
C LYS A 137 1.42 9.04 -1.22
N LYS A 138 2.08 9.52 -0.16
CA LYS A 138 1.49 10.47 0.77
C LYS A 138 1.42 11.87 0.18
N GLY A 139 0.27 12.48 0.30
CA GLY A 139 0.02 13.85 -0.10
C GLY A 139 -0.07 14.81 1.07
N VAL A 140 -0.72 15.93 0.82
CA VAL A 140 -1.00 16.97 1.82
C VAL A 140 -2.50 17.04 2.08
N SER A 141 -2.84 17.33 3.30
CA SER A 141 -4.24 17.47 3.72
C SER A 141 -4.55 18.90 4.17
#